data_522f695dbf107b697930a57012218a3a
#
_entry.id   522f695dbf107b697930a57012218a3a
#
_cell.length_a   1.000
_cell.length_b   1.000
_cell.length_c   1.000
_cell.angle_alpha   90.00
_cell.angle_beta   90.00
_cell.angle_gamma   90.00
#
_symmetry.space_group_name_H-M   'P 1'
#
loop_
_entity.id
_entity.type
_entity.pdbx_description
1 polymer ?
#
loop_
_entity_poly.entity_id
_entity_poly.type
_entity_poly.pdbx_seq_one_letter_code
_entity_poly.pdbx_strand_id
1 'polypeptide(L)'
;MTVTAQNDTTSGEEAASTGRVARVIGPVVDVEFSAERMPEIYNALHVDVTDQDTTKTLTLEVAQHIGDNMVRAISMQQTDGLVRGATVTDTGSAISVPVGDVTKGHVFNVLGETLDVPTASLEVKQRWPIHRDPPPFDELEPRTEILETGIKVLDLLTPYVKGGKIGLFGGAGVGKTVLIQEMITRVAKNFGGVSVFAGVGERTREGNDLFIEMTESNVIRDTALVFGQMDEPPGTRLRVGLAALTMAEYFRDEQQQDVLLFIDNIFRFTQAGSEVSTLLGRMPSAVGYQPTLADEMGQLQERITSTRGHSITSMQAIFVPADDITDPAPHNVFAHLDATTVLDRKITEKGIFPAVDPLDSTSRILDAKYVGQEHYDVAREVQRILQRYNELQDIIAILGVDELSEEDKVTVQRARRIERFLSHPMFVAEQFTGQPGVFVPLSETIASFKALTEGKYDHIPEQAFFMCGGIEDVEKKAAELEKS
;
A
#
# COMPACT_ATOMS: atom_id res chain seq x y z
N MET A 1 45.78 38.38 -29.84
CA MET A 1 44.41 38.88 -30.01
C MET A 1 43.48 37.91 -29.31
N THR A 2 43.13 38.25 -28.11
CA THR A 2 42.27 37.41 -27.24
C THR A 2 40.84 37.89 -27.45
N VAL A 3 40.00 37.03 -27.96
CA VAL A 3 38.56 37.29 -28.10
C VAL A 3 37.90 36.83 -26.84
N THR A 4 37.41 37.75 -26.05
CA THR A 4 36.58 37.55 -24.88
C THR A 4 35.17 37.30 -25.37
N ALA A 5 34.67 36.05 -25.18
CA ALA A 5 33.26 35.75 -25.34
C ALA A 5 32.51 36.26 -24.11
N GLN A 6 31.66 37.25 -24.31
CA GLN A 6 30.64 37.67 -23.35
C GLN A 6 29.54 36.60 -23.34
N ASN A 7 29.36 35.95 -22.22
CA ASN A 7 28.14 35.17 -21.92
C ASN A 7 27.08 36.14 -21.51
N ASP A 8 26.19 36.46 -22.45
CA ASP A 8 24.89 37.03 -22.15
C ASP A 8 23.97 35.93 -21.59
N THR A 9 23.95 35.81 -20.27
CA THR A 9 22.90 35.11 -19.56
C THR A 9 21.68 36.04 -19.40
N THR A 10 20.89 36.20 -20.44
CA THR A 10 19.53 36.68 -20.31
C THR A 10 18.68 35.47 -19.81
N SER A 11 18.47 35.40 -18.51
CA SER A 11 17.35 34.69 -17.93
C SER A 11 16.06 35.41 -18.26
N GLY A 12 15.54 35.15 -19.46
CA GLY A 12 14.17 35.55 -19.79
C GLY A 12 13.24 34.65 -18.95
N GLU A 13 12.53 35.23 -18.02
CA GLU A 13 11.28 34.64 -17.54
C GLU A 13 10.40 34.43 -18.77
N GLU A 14 10.33 33.18 -19.26
CA GLU A 14 9.35 32.82 -20.28
C GLU A 14 7.96 33.12 -19.68
N ALA A 15 7.26 34.11 -20.25
CA ALA A 15 5.92 34.43 -19.81
C ALA A 15 5.05 33.19 -19.89
N ALA A 16 4.45 32.79 -18.76
CA ALA A 16 3.59 31.61 -18.65
C ALA A 16 2.59 31.55 -19.81
N SER A 17 2.47 30.40 -20.46
CA SER A 17 1.51 30.20 -21.53
C SER A 17 0.10 30.29 -20.97
N THR A 18 -0.76 31.11 -21.61
CA THR A 18 -2.15 31.27 -21.22
C THR A 18 -3.10 30.74 -22.28
N GLY A 19 -4.15 30.09 -21.84
CA GLY A 19 -5.23 29.57 -22.67
C GLY A 19 -6.60 30.00 -22.14
N ARG A 20 -7.64 29.46 -22.73
CA ARG A 20 -9.02 29.68 -22.32
C ARG A 20 -9.82 28.40 -22.29
N VAL A 21 -10.69 28.28 -21.30
CA VAL A 21 -11.62 27.15 -21.21
C VAL A 21 -12.55 27.19 -22.43
N ALA A 22 -12.50 26.13 -23.23
CA ALA A 22 -13.35 25.92 -24.39
C ALA A 22 -14.63 25.16 -24.02
N ARG A 23 -14.51 24.13 -23.17
CA ARG A 23 -15.62 23.27 -22.77
C ARG A 23 -15.34 22.61 -21.41
N VAL A 24 -16.39 22.41 -20.61
CA VAL A 24 -16.35 21.68 -19.34
C VAL A 24 -17.31 20.49 -19.46
N ILE A 25 -16.80 19.29 -19.15
CA ILE A 25 -17.55 18.03 -19.17
C ILE A 25 -17.30 17.31 -17.85
N GLY A 26 -18.03 17.70 -16.79
CA GLY A 26 -17.74 17.20 -15.44
C GLY A 26 -16.29 17.48 -15.04
N PRO A 27 -15.51 16.48 -14.63
CA PRO A 27 -14.11 16.66 -14.22
C PRO A 27 -13.13 16.85 -15.39
N VAL A 28 -13.60 16.78 -16.65
CA VAL A 28 -12.76 16.96 -17.84
C VAL A 28 -13.00 18.35 -18.44
N VAL A 29 -11.93 19.05 -18.75
CA VAL A 29 -11.95 20.42 -19.27
C VAL A 29 -11.10 20.49 -20.54
N ASP A 30 -11.71 20.99 -21.63
CA ASP A 30 -11.00 21.31 -22.85
C ASP A 30 -10.55 22.77 -22.80
N VAL A 31 -9.26 23.01 -23.08
CA VAL A 31 -8.63 24.32 -23.02
C VAL A 31 -7.96 24.63 -24.35
N GLU A 32 -8.22 25.79 -24.90
CA GLU A 32 -7.60 26.28 -26.11
C GLU A 32 -6.36 27.15 -25.77
N PHE A 33 -5.24 26.83 -26.43
CA PHE A 33 -3.98 27.58 -26.34
C PHE A 33 -3.57 28.11 -27.70
N SER A 34 -2.54 28.95 -27.75
CA SER A 34 -1.93 29.32 -29.04
C SER A 34 -1.10 28.13 -29.58
N ALA A 35 -1.07 27.99 -30.92
CA ALA A 35 -0.35 26.91 -31.59
C ALA A 35 1.15 26.84 -31.21
N GLU A 36 1.74 27.99 -30.91
CA GLU A 36 3.16 28.11 -30.57
C GLU A 36 3.49 27.80 -29.09
N ARG A 37 2.48 27.66 -28.24
CA ARG A 37 2.63 27.53 -26.79
C ARG A 37 1.64 26.52 -26.22
N MET A 38 1.63 25.34 -26.82
CA MET A 38 0.83 24.23 -26.31
C MET A 38 1.48 23.63 -25.08
N PRO A 39 0.74 23.37 -23.97
CA PRO A 39 1.28 22.70 -22.80
C PRO A 39 1.63 21.26 -23.10
N GLU A 40 2.64 20.74 -22.42
CA GLU A 40 3.02 19.34 -22.50
C GLU A 40 2.01 18.44 -21.77
N ILE A 41 2.00 17.16 -22.13
CA ILE A 41 1.23 16.14 -21.40
C ILE A 41 1.72 16.09 -19.95
N TYR A 42 0.79 15.96 -19.02
CA TYR A 42 0.97 16.00 -17.56
C TYR A 42 1.24 17.40 -16.96
N ASN A 43 1.40 18.45 -17.75
CA ASN A 43 1.51 19.79 -17.19
C ASN A 43 0.29 20.13 -16.32
N ALA A 44 0.56 20.77 -15.18
CA ALA A 44 -0.47 21.36 -14.33
C ALA A 44 -0.91 22.71 -14.90
N LEU A 45 -2.21 22.89 -15.07
CA LEU A 45 -2.84 24.13 -15.48
C LEU A 45 -3.62 24.71 -14.32
N HIS A 46 -3.53 26.01 -14.13
CA HIS A 46 -4.30 26.72 -13.11
C HIS A 46 -5.40 27.57 -13.75
N VAL A 47 -6.60 27.52 -13.16
CA VAL A 47 -7.74 28.36 -13.53
C VAL A 47 -8.45 28.84 -12.29
N ASP A 48 -8.70 30.12 -12.20
CA ASP A 48 -9.41 30.72 -11.09
C ASP A 48 -10.92 30.68 -11.32
N VAL A 49 -11.64 30.21 -10.32
CA VAL A 49 -13.09 30.22 -10.27
C VAL A 49 -13.53 31.15 -9.13
N THR A 50 -14.30 32.18 -9.48
CA THR A 50 -14.85 33.10 -8.49
C THR A 50 -16.31 32.77 -8.25
N ASP A 51 -16.64 32.39 -7.02
CA ASP A 51 -18.03 32.22 -6.58
C ASP A 51 -18.32 33.20 -5.45
N GLN A 52 -19.29 34.07 -5.70
CA GLN A 52 -19.65 35.20 -4.83
C GLN A 52 -18.42 36.04 -4.41
N ASP A 53 -17.90 35.87 -3.20
CA ASP A 53 -16.78 36.67 -2.67
C ASP A 53 -15.47 35.84 -2.50
N THR A 54 -15.47 34.54 -2.90
CA THR A 54 -14.30 33.67 -2.78
C THR A 54 -13.75 33.28 -4.14
N THR A 55 -12.44 33.46 -4.34
CA THR A 55 -11.73 32.97 -5.52
C THR A 55 -10.98 31.67 -5.13
N LYS A 56 -11.22 30.62 -5.90
CA LYS A 56 -10.58 29.30 -5.74
C LYS A 56 -9.80 28.99 -7.01
N THR A 57 -8.54 28.61 -6.86
CA THR A 57 -7.73 28.13 -7.97
C THR A 57 -7.93 26.63 -8.15
N LEU A 58 -8.38 26.20 -9.33
CA LEU A 58 -8.45 24.80 -9.71
C LEU A 58 -7.17 24.40 -10.41
N THR A 59 -6.70 23.17 -10.13
CA THR A 59 -5.58 22.56 -10.83
C THR A 59 -6.11 21.49 -11.77
N LEU A 60 -5.74 21.62 -13.05
CA LEU A 60 -6.05 20.67 -14.11
C LEU A 60 -4.74 20.00 -14.56
N GLU A 61 -4.79 18.74 -14.92
CA GLU A 61 -3.65 18.01 -15.51
C GLU A 61 -3.93 17.73 -16.98
N VAL A 62 -3.01 18.12 -17.87
CA VAL A 62 -3.13 17.84 -19.30
C VAL A 62 -3.05 16.34 -19.54
N ALA A 63 -4.12 15.76 -20.11
CA ALA A 63 -4.23 14.34 -20.40
C ALA A 63 -3.92 14.02 -21.87
N GLN A 64 -4.34 14.86 -22.81
CA GLN A 64 -4.12 14.65 -24.25
C GLN A 64 -4.28 15.93 -25.05
N HIS A 65 -3.61 15.97 -26.20
CA HIS A 65 -3.86 16.94 -27.26
C HIS A 65 -4.98 16.42 -28.16
N ILE A 66 -6.02 17.25 -28.42
CA ILE A 66 -7.20 16.83 -29.19
C ILE A 66 -7.32 17.49 -30.57
N GLY A 67 -6.28 18.21 -30.99
CA GLY A 67 -6.28 18.96 -32.25
C GLY A 67 -6.82 20.38 -32.06
N ASP A 68 -6.80 21.17 -33.14
CA ASP A 68 -7.31 22.58 -33.18
C ASP A 68 -6.79 23.46 -32.04
N ASN A 69 -5.52 23.32 -31.69
CA ASN A 69 -4.86 24.02 -30.58
C ASN A 69 -5.51 23.78 -29.20
N MET A 70 -6.19 22.66 -29.02
CA MET A 70 -6.83 22.32 -27.77
C MET A 70 -6.16 21.15 -27.06
N VAL A 71 -6.12 21.25 -25.74
CA VAL A 71 -5.77 20.17 -24.84
C VAL A 71 -7.00 19.75 -24.05
N ARG A 72 -7.05 18.47 -23.73
CA ARG A 72 -8.03 17.92 -22.79
C ARG A 72 -7.33 17.65 -21.47
N ALA A 73 -7.86 18.22 -20.39
CA ALA A 73 -7.27 18.14 -19.07
C ALA A 73 -8.27 17.57 -18.05
N ILE A 74 -7.74 16.99 -16.99
CA ILE A 74 -8.49 16.38 -15.89
C ILE A 74 -8.38 17.29 -14.67
N SER A 75 -9.50 17.66 -14.06
CA SER A 75 -9.51 18.46 -12.84
C SER A 75 -9.19 17.61 -11.61
N MET A 76 -8.38 18.17 -10.71
CA MET A 76 -8.11 17.62 -9.39
C MET A 76 -9.15 18.04 -8.34
N GLN A 77 -9.94 19.07 -8.60
CA GLN A 77 -11.03 19.53 -7.74
C GLN A 77 -12.35 19.58 -8.53
N GLN A 78 -13.45 19.77 -7.81
CA GLN A 78 -14.76 19.94 -8.42
C GLN A 78 -14.77 21.17 -9.34
N THR A 79 -15.36 21.02 -10.53
CA THR A 79 -15.40 22.06 -11.58
C THR A 79 -16.60 23.00 -11.49
N ASP A 80 -17.37 22.91 -10.41
CA ASP A 80 -18.56 23.76 -10.21
C ASP A 80 -18.17 25.24 -10.23
N GLY A 81 -18.91 26.01 -11.00
CA GLY A 81 -18.65 27.45 -11.21
C GLY A 81 -17.62 27.75 -12.30
N LEU A 82 -16.94 26.75 -12.86
CA LEU A 82 -16.02 26.97 -13.99
C LEU A 82 -16.80 27.28 -15.28
N VAL A 83 -16.51 28.42 -15.89
CA VAL A 83 -17.22 28.89 -17.08
C VAL A 83 -16.34 28.85 -18.31
N ARG A 84 -16.97 28.68 -19.47
CA ARG A 84 -16.32 28.85 -20.77
C ARG A 84 -15.69 30.24 -20.90
N GLY A 85 -14.48 30.31 -21.46
CA GLY A 85 -13.74 31.54 -21.64
C GLY A 85 -12.88 31.97 -20.45
N ALA A 86 -12.96 31.27 -19.32
CA ALA A 86 -12.07 31.50 -18.18
C ALA A 86 -10.61 31.34 -18.58
N THR A 87 -9.75 32.23 -18.10
CA THR A 87 -8.31 32.20 -18.40
C THR A 87 -7.64 31.05 -17.65
N VAL A 88 -6.85 30.26 -18.37
CA VAL A 88 -6.07 29.15 -17.85
C VAL A 88 -4.60 29.45 -18.02
N THR A 89 -3.81 29.22 -17.00
CA THR A 89 -2.35 29.41 -17.01
C THR A 89 -1.65 28.05 -16.97
N ASP A 90 -0.76 27.79 -17.92
CA ASP A 90 0.14 26.67 -17.89
C ASP A 90 1.28 26.95 -16.91
N THR A 91 1.49 26.05 -15.93
CA THR A 91 2.59 26.18 -14.97
C THR A 91 3.95 25.77 -15.54
N GLY A 92 3.97 25.16 -16.75
CA GLY A 92 5.17 24.65 -17.39
C GLY A 92 5.76 23.40 -16.70
N SER A 93 5.05 22.80 -15.75
CA SER A 93 5.50 21.62 -15.01
C SER A 93 4.34 20.73 -14.59
N ALA A 94 4.65 19.46 -14.31
CA ALA A 94 3.67 18.52 -13.75
C ALA A 94 3.28 18.89 -12.30
N ILE A 95 2.18 18.34 -11.83
CA ILE A 95 1.80 18.42 -10.41
C ILE A 95 2.97 17.90 -9.56
N SER A 96 3.32 18.66 -8.53
CA SER A 96 4.41 18.32 -7.61
C SER A 96 3.92 18.29 -6.17
N VAL A 97 4.64 17.54 -5.35
CA VAL A 97 4.35 17.41 -3.92
C VAL A 97 5.60 17.74 -3.08
N PRO A 98 5.43 18.25 -1.86
CA PRO A 98 6.55 18.44 -0.94
C PRO A 98 7.19 17.08 -0.60
N VAL A 99 8.48 17.08 -0.40
CA VAL A 99 9.26 15.87 -0.09
C VAL A 99 10.20 16.10 1.09
N GLY A 100 10.64 15.03 1.72
CA GLY A 100 11.57 15.06 2.85
C GLY A 100 10.88 15.08 4.21
N ASP A 101 11.66 15.37 5.25
CA ASP A 101 11.21 15.28 6.65
C ASP A 101 10.01 16.17 6.97
N VAL A 102 9.80 17.24 6.21
CA VAL A 102 8.63 18.14 6.35
C VAL A 102 7.31 17.41 6.12
N THR A 103 7.31 16.25 5.46
CA THR A 103 6.09 15.46 5.20
C THR A 103 5.71 14.56 6.35
N LYS A 104 6.66 14.22 7.23
CA LYS A 104 6.41 13.33 8.36
C LYS A 104 5.48 13.99 9.38
N GLY A 105 4.53 13.22 9.87
CA GLY A 105 3.58 13.68 10.88
C GLY A 105 2.36 14.42 10.32
N HIS A 106 2.27 14.58 9.01
CA HIS A 106 1.23 15.38 8.36
C HIS A 106 0.39 14.60 7.34
N VAL A 107 -0.78 15.17 7.06
CA VAL A 107 -1.73 14.65 6.09
C VAL A 107 -1.79 15.62 4.90
N PHE A 108 -1.63 15.08 3.70
CA PHE A 108 -1.61 15.84 2.45
C PHE A 108 -2.75 15.42 1.52
N ASN A 109 -3.16 16.34 0.66
CA ASN A 109 -3.96 16.03 -0.53
C ASN A 109 -3.06 15.70 -1.73
N VAL A 110 -3.66 15.47 -2.90
CA VAL A 110 -2.95 15.13 -4.15
C VAL A 110 -2.02 16.25 -4.64
N LEU A 111 -2.30 17.50 -4.29
CA LEU A 111 -1.52 18.68 -4.64
C LEU A 111 -0.39 18.97 -3.64
N GLY A 112 -0.26 18.15 -2.59
CA GLY A 112 0.71 18.37 -1.54
C GLY A 112 0.38 19.53 -0.61
N GLU A 113 -0.90 19.87 -0.49
CA GLU A 113 -1.41 20.77 0.52
C GLU A 113 -1.77 20.00 1.77
N THR A 114 -1.49 20.55 2.94
CA THR A 114 -1.79 19.90 4.21
C THR A 114 -3.27 19.99 4.57
N LEU A 115 -3.81 18.92 5.16
CA LEU A 115 -5.19 18.82 5.62
C LEU A 115 -5.32 19.00 7.14
N ASP A 116 -4.24 18.82 7.89
CA ASP A 116 -4.19 18.86 9.36
C ASP A 116 -3.71 20.21 9.91
N VAL A 117 -2.87 20.93 9.20
CA VAL A 117 -2.35 22.26 9.56
C VAL A 117 -2.41 23.20 8.37
N PRO A 118 -2.35 24.54 8.56
CA PRO A 118 -2.25 25.46 7.41
C PRO A 118 -0.99 25.18 6.58
N THR A 119 -1.12 24.98 5.28
CA THR A 119 0.00 24.67 4.37
C THR A 119 1.13 25.70 4.47
N ALA A 120 0.80 26.97 4.67
CA ALA A 120 1.78 28.04 4.86
C ALA A 120 2.65 27.92 6.13
N SER A 121 2.28 27.06 7.07
CA SER A 121 3.06 26.78 8.30
C SER A 121 4.22 25.82 8.07
N LEU A 122 4.27 25.13 6.95
CA LEU A 122 5.32 24.19 6.59
C LEU A 122 6.45 24.87 5.82
N GLU A 123 7.68 24.66 6.27
CA GLU A 123 8.88 25.11 5.54
C GLU A 123 9.26 24.09 4.45
N VAL A 124 8.52 24.11 3.35
CA VAL A 124 8.80 23.21 2.21
C VAL A 124 10.04 23.70 1.47
N LYS A 125 11.13 22.92 1.55
CA LYS A 125 12.39 23.23 0.88
C LYS A 125 12.43 22.72 -0.56
N GLN A 126 11.78 21.60 -0.84
CA GLN A 126 11.83 20.91 -2.12
C GLN A 126 10.51 20.27 -2.45
N ARG A 127 10.16 20.28 -3.73
CA ARG A 127 8.99 19.59 -4.30
C ARG A 127 9.45 18.73 -5.47
N TRP A 128 8.85 17.57 -5.61
CA TRP A 128 9.11 16.65 -6.71
C TRP A 128 7.84 16.44 -7.55
N PRO A 129 7.96 16.30 -8.87
CA PRO A 129 6.82 15.98 -9.73
C PRO A 129 6.33 14.56 -9.45
N ILE A 130 5.02 14.37 -9.53
CA ILE A 130 4.40 13.07 -9.28
C ILE A 130 4.59 12.08 -10.44
N HIS A 131 4.80 12.58 -11.66
CA HIS A 131 5.14 11.77 -12.83
C HIS A 131 6.67 11.64 -12.91
N ARG A 132 7.15 10.45 -12.66
CA ARG A 132 8.57 10.10 -12.64
C ARG A 132 8.76 8.73 -13.29
N ASP A 133 9.90 8.56 -13.93
CA ASP A 133 10.29 7.26 -14.46
C ASP A 133 10.68 6.30 -13.33
N PRO A 134 10.48 4.99 -13.51
CA PRO A 134 11.01 4.00 -12.59
C PRO A 134 12.56 4.06 -12.57
N PRO A 135 13.19 3.58 -11.48
CA PRO A 135 14.65 3.50 -11.42
C PRO A 135 15.22 2.74 -12.61
N PRO A 136 16.34 3.20 -13.20
CA PRO A 136 16.97 2.51 -14.31
C PRO A 136 17.50 1.13 -13.87
N PHE A 137 17.57 0.21 -14.83
CA PHE A 137 17.90 -1.20 -14.58
C PHE A 137 19.22 -1.42 -13.84
N ASP A 138 20.21 -0.58 -14.07
CA ASP A 138 21.54 -0.65 -13.45
C ASP A 138 21.57 -0.14 -11.99
N GLU A 139 20.53 0.55 -11.55
CA GLU A 139 20.36 1.00 -10.16
C GLU A 139 19.58 0.01 -9.30
N LEU A 140 18.94 -1.00 -9.89
CA LEU A 140 18.15 -1.98 -9.15
C LEU A 140 19.02 -2.86 -8.27
N GLU A 141 18.52 -3.21 -7.08
CA GLU A 141 19.19 -4.16 -6.17
C GLU A 141 19.05 -5.59 -6.72
N PRO A 142 20.15 -6.27 -7.02
CA PRO A 142 20.12 -7.60 -7.63
C PRO A 142 19.82 -8.72 -6.60
N ARG A 143 19.90 -8.42 -5.30
CA ARG A 143 19.71 -9.42 -4.24
C ARG A 143 18.30 -9.39 -3.70
N THR A 144 17.71 -10.57 -3.58
CA THR A 144 16.43 -10.76 -2.90
C THR A 144 16.68 -10.90 -1.40
N GLU A 145 16.19 -9.93 -0.61
CA GLU A 145 16.27 -9.95 0.85
C GLU A 145 14.87 -10.11 1.44
N ILE A 146 14.77 -10.88 2.52
CA ILE A 146 13.53 -11.04 3.27
C ILE A 146 13.33 -9.80 4.15
N LEU A 147 12.12 -9.25 4.12
CA LEU A 147 11.65 -8.28 5.11
C LEU A 147 11.12 -9.04 6.31
N GLU A 148 11.93 -9.14 7.35
CA GLU A 148 11.55 -9.81 8.60
C GLU A 148 10.57 -8.95 9.39
N THR A 149 9.33 -9.42 9.54
CA THR A 149 8.26 -8.65 10.23
C THR A 149 8.22 -8.91 11.73
N GLY A 150 8.79 -10.02 12.18
CA GLY A 150 8.68 -10.51 13.54
C GLY A 150 7.30 -11.08 13.89
N ILE A 151 6.42 -11.26 12.89
CA ILE A 151 5.11 -11.91 13.01
C ILE A 151 5.22 -13.33 12.46
N LYS A 152 5.04 -14.32 13.31
CA LYS A 152 5.30 -15.73 13.00
C LYS A 152 4.64 -16.23 11.72
N VAL A 153 3.34 -15.96 11.55
CA VAL A 153 2.59 -16.45 10.39
C VAL A 153 3.08 -15.86 9.09
N LEU A 154 3.44 -14.58 9.07
CA LEU A 154 3.95 -13.90 7.88
C LEU A 154 5.35 -14.41 7.53
N ASP A 155 6.27 -14.38 8.50
CA ASP A 155 7.67 -14.68 8.24
C ASP A 155 7.88 -16.15 7.89
N LEU A 156 7.09 -17.06 8.44
CA LEU A 156 7.19 -18.50 8.16
C LEU A 156 6.56 -18.88 6.82
N LEU A 157 5.31 -18.49 6.60
CA LEU A 157 4.45 -19.04 5.53
C LEU A 157 4.31 -18.13 4.33
N THR A 158 4.44 -16.81 4.54
CA THR A 158 4.33 -15.80 3.49
C THR A 158 5.41 -14.74 3.62
N PRO A 159 6.71 -15.13 3.59
CA PRO A 159 7.80 -14.18 3.77
C PRO A 159 7.74 -13.05 2.75
N TYR A 160 7.91 -11.82 3.22
CA TYR A 160 7.90 -10.63 2.39
C TYR A 160 9.28 -10.33 1.83
N VAL A 161 9.31 -9.78 0.63
CA VAL A 161 10.53 -9.32 -0.04
C VAL A 161 10.74 -7.84 0.25
N LYS A 162 11.93 -7.45 0.65
CA LYS A 162 12.35 -6.04 0.66
C LYS A 162 12.26 -5.46 -0.75
N GLY A 163 11.56 -4.35 -0.90
CA GLY A 163 11.27 -3.78 -2.22
C GLY A 163 10.21 -4.53 -3.02
N GLY A 164 9.55 -5.50 -2.41
CA GLY A 164 8.47 -6.26 -3.01
C GLY A 164 7.10 -5.60 -2.85
N LYS A 165 6.13 -6.17 -3.54
CA LYS A 165 4.74 -5.73 -3.56
C LYS A 165 3.86 -6.81 -2.93
N ILE A 166 3.19 -6.46 -1.86
CA ILE A 166 2.34 -7.37 -1.09
C ILE A 166 0.89 -6.98 -1.29
N GLY A 167 0.08 -7.90 -1.77
CA GLY A 167 -1.37 -7.74 -1.82
C GLY A 167 -2.01 -8.16 -0.49
N LEU A 168 -2.85 -7.31 0.07
CA LEU A 168 -3.61 -7.57 1.28
C LEU A 168 -5.08 -7.73 0.94
N PHE A 169 -5.59 -8.94 1.09
CA PHE A 169 -6.96 -9.32 0.81
C PHE A 169 -7.73 -9.58 2.09
N GLY A 170 -9.03 -9.38 2.04
CA GLY A 170 -9.93 -9.70 3.14
C GLY A 170 -11.20 -8.87 3.10
N GLY A 171 -12.26 -9.40 3.67
CA GLY A 171 -13.54 -8.73 3.82
C GLY A 171 -13.46 -7.54 4.82
N ALA A 172 -14.61 -6.94 5.06
CA ALA A 172 -14.71 -5.90 6.09
C ALA A 172 -14.57 -6.51 7.49
N GLY A 173 -13.86 -5.82 8.39
CA GLY A 173 -13.76 -6.19 9.81
C GLY A 173 -12.82 -7.35 10.12
N VAL A 174 -11.97 -7.77 9.20
CA VAL A 174 -10.99 -8.86 9.44
C VAL A 174 -9.64 -8.37 9.96
N GLY A 175 -9.47 -7.06 10.19
CA GLY A 175 -8.27 -6.49 10.77
C GLY A 175 -7.24 -6.00 9.76
N LYS A 176 -7.62 -5.64 8.54
CA LYS A 176 -6.69 -5.05 7.55
C LYS A 176 -5.98 -3.81 8.08
N THR A 177 -6.74 -2.84 8.56
CA THR A 177 -6.19 -1.58 9.12
C THR A 177 -5.29 -1.85 10.31
N VAL A 178 -5.67 -2.79 11.19
CA VAL A 178 -4.87 -3.19 12.35
C VAL A 178 -3.53 -3.78 11.92
N LEU A 179 -3.52 -4.62 10.89
CA LEU A 179 -2.27 -5.18 10.36
C LEU A 179 -1.38 -4.11 9.72
N ILE A 180 -1.98 -3.15 9.01
CA ILE A 180 -1.25 -2.00 8.43
C ILE A 180 -0.59 -1.17 9.54
N GLN A 181 -1.33 -0.80 10.57
CA GLN A 181 -0.82 -0.06 11.73
C GLN A 181 0.28 -0.84 12.47
N GLU A 182 0.10 -2.14 12.62
CA GLU A 182 1.11 -3.01 13.22
C GLU A 182 2.41 -3.00 12.41
N MET A 183 2.33 -3.08 11.09
CA MET A 183 3.49 -3.02 10.23
C MET A 183 4.19 -1.66 10.30
N ILE A 184 3.45 -0.55 10.31
CA ILE A 184 4.00 0.80 10.51
C ILE A 184 4.74 0.87 11.86
N THR A 185 4.12 0.39 12.92
CA THR A 185 4.71 0.38 14.26
C THR A 185 5.99 -0.45 14.31
N ARG A 186 6.02 -1.61 13.66
CA ARG A 186 7.20 -2.49 13.62
C ARG A 186 8.34 -1.87 12.84
N VAL A 187 8.05 -1.25 11.70
CA VAL A 187 9.07 -0.54 10.91
C VAL A 187 9.66 0.62 11.69
N ALA A 188 8.84 1.44 12.34
CA ALA A 188 9.31 2.56 13.16
C ALA A 188 10.15 2.09 14.37
N LYS A 189 9.70 1.06 15.09
CA LYS A 189 10.38 0.57 16.31
C LYS A 189 11.64 -0.23 16.03
N ASN A 190 11.64 -1.09 15.00
CA ASN A 190 12.68 -2.09 14.83
C ASN A 190 13.70 -1.74 13.73
N PHE A 191 13.31 -0.93 12.75
CA PHE A 191 14.15 -0.66 11.59
C PHE A 191 14.51 0.83 11.40
N GLY A 192 13.89 1.73 12.17
CA GLY A 192 14.09 3.18 12.02
C GLY A 192 13.70 3.70 10.64
N GLY A 193 12.82 2.99 9.94
CA GLY A 193 12.35 3.33 8.61
C GLY A 193 11.20 4.33 8.61
N VAL A 194 10.85 4.79 7.43
CA VAL A 194 9.75 5.72 7.17
C VAL A 194 8.57 4.99 6.55
N SER A 195 7.38 5.38 6.88
CA SER A 195 6.16 4.89 6.25
C SER A 195 5.43 6.01 5.51
N VAL A 196 4.85 5.67 4.37
CA VAL A 196 3.97 6.55 3.61
C VAL A 196 2.65 5.81 3.37
N PHE A 197 1.55 6.45 3.65
CA PHE A 197 0.22 5.87 3.47
C PHE A 197 -0.55 6.66 2.40
N ALA A 198 -1.02 5.96 1.37
CA ALA A 198 -1.86 6.48 0.32
C ALA A 198 -3.31 6.01 0.52
N GLY A 199 -4.19 6.90 0.93
CA GLY A 199 -5.63 6.64 0.99
C GLY A 199 -6.28 6.96 -0.35
N VAL A 200 -6.60 5.94 -1.13
CA VAL A 200 -7.12 6.08 -2.50
C VAL A 200 -8.61 5.76 -2.51
N GLY A 201 -9.45 6.80 -2.62
CA GLY A 201 -10.90 6.65 -2.72
C GLY A 201 -11.56 6.04 -1.47
N GLU A 202 -10.94 6.17 -0.30
CA GLU A 202 -11.49 5.71 0.96
C GLU A 202 -12.40 6.76 1.62
N ARG A 203 -13.13 6.33 2.63
CA ARG A 203 -14.05 7.22 3.36
C ARG A 203 -13.27 8.21 4.21
N THR A 204 -13.67 9.47 4.18
CA THR A 204 -13.06 10.55 4.98
C THR A 204 -12.99 10.21 6.47
N ARG A 205 -14.04 9.56 7.01
CA ARG A 205 -14.06 9.15 8.41
C ARG A 205 -12.97 8.12 8.72
N GLU A 206 -12.78 7.12 7.87
CA GLU A 206 -11.76 6.08 8.07
C GLU A 206 -10.34 6.67 8.01
N GLY A 207 -10.11 7.62 7.12
CA GLY A 207 -8.85 8.36 7.05
C GLY A 207 -8.58 9.20 8.32
N ASN A 208 -9.60 9.85 8.84
CA ASN A 208 -9.49 10.62 10.08
C ASN A 208 -9.26 9.71 11.30
N ASP A 209 -10.00 8.60 11.40
CA ASP A 209 -9.82 7.62 12.47
C ASP A 209 -8.39 7.06 12.46
N LEU A 210 -7.85 6.72 11.28
CA LEU A 210 -6.46 6.28 11.11
C LEU A 210 -5.46 7.33 11.60
N PHE A 211 -5.64 8.60 11.24
CA PHE A 211 -4.77 9.70 11.67
C PHE A 211 -4.77 9.86 13.19
N ILE A 212 -5.95 9.79 13.82
CA ILE A 212 -6.10 9.88 15.28
C ILE A 212 -5.38 8.70 15.96
N GLU A 213 -5.65 7.47 15.52
CA GLU A 213 -5.04 6.27 16.08
C GLU A 213 -3.51 6.26 15.96
N MET A 214 -2.98 6.70 14.81
CA MET A 214 -1.53 6.84 14.61
C MET A 214 -0.91 7.94 15.47
N THR A 215 -1.67 8.99 15.76
CA THR A 215 -1.25 10.06 16.65
C THR A 215 -1.19 9.58 18.10
N GLU A 216 -2.23 8.87 18.56
CA GLU A 216 -2.31 8.30 19.91
C GLU A 216 -1.22 7.25 20.16
N SER A 217 -0.95 6.40 19.16
CA SER A 217 0.14 5.40 19.22
C SER A 217 1.53 5.98 18.98
N ASN A 218 1.64 7.28 18.71
CA ASN A 218 2.89 8.02 18.45
C ASN A 218 3.71 7.50 17.26
N VAL A 219 3.11 6.79 16.32
CA VAL A 219 3.78 6.33 15.09
C VAL A 219 3.67 7.33 13.94
N ILE A 220 2.79 8.32 14.07
CA ILE A 220 2.61 9.37 13.06
C ILE A 220 3.89 10.15 12.75
N ARG A 221 4.82 10.28 13.71
CA ARG A 221 6.06 11.04 13.57
C ARG A 221 6.98 10.55 12.46
N ASP A 222 6.89 9.26 12.14
CA ASP A 222 7.70 8.62 11.10
C ASP A 222 6.86 8.25 9.87
N THR A 223 5.68 8.87 9.73
CA THR A 223 4.72 8.55 8.69
C THR A 223 4.22 9.81 7.99
N ALA A 224 4.13 9.77 6.66
CA ALA A 224 3.42 10.74 5.85
C ALA A 224 2.11 10.13 5.33
N LEU A 225 1.01 10.87 5.43
CA LEU A 225 -0.31 10.45 4.93
C LEU A 225 -0.70 11.29 3.73
N VAL A 226 -1.19 10.64 2.67
CA VAL A 226 -1.69 11.32 1.46
C VAL A 226 -3.06 10.77 1.13
N PHE A 227 -4.08 11.62 1.15
CA PHE A 227 -5.47 11.21 0.96
C PHE A 227 -6.09 11.80 -0.30
N GLY A 228 -6.73 10.95 -1.09
CA GLY A 228 -7.70 11.30 -2.12
C GLY A 228 -9.00 10.59 -1.81
N GLN A 229 -9.94 11.28 -1.20
CA GLN A 229 -11.13 10.72 -0.59
C GLN A 229 -12.17 10.26 -1.62
N MET A 230 -13.16 9.48 -1.17
CA MET A 230 -14.20 8.90 -2.01
C MET A 230 -15.08 9.94 -2.72
N ASP A 231 -15.30 11.10 -2.11
CA ASP A 231 -16.10 12.22 -2.62
C ASP A 231 -15.33 13.16 -3.56
N GLU A 232 -14.01 12.99 -3.65
CA GLU A 232 -13.18 13.78 -4.55
C GLU A 232 -13.27 13.31 -6.01
N PRO A 233 -12.97 14.20 -6.98
CA PRO A 233 -13.02 13.87 -8.39
C PRO A 233 -12.13 12.69 -8.79
N PRO A 234 -12.43 12.00 -9.89
CA PRO A 234 -11.63 10.85 -10.33
C PRO A 234 -10.16 11.22 -10.62
N GLY A 235 -9.86 12.47 -11.02
CA GLY A 235 -8.48 12.92 -11.20
C GLY A 235 -7.67 12.81 -9.92
N THR A 236 -8.20 13.26 -8.79
CA THR A 236 -7.57 13.14 -7.48
C THR A 236 -7.33 11.69 -7.09
N ARG A 237 -8.36 10.84 -7.20
CA ARG A 237 -8.25 9.42 -6.86
C ARG A 237 -7.26 8.66 -7.76
N LEU A 238 -7.10 9.11 -9.01
CA LEU A 238 -6.14 8.55 -9.97
C LEU A 238 -4.69 8.95 -9.66
N ARG A 239 -4.45 10.10 -9.05
CA ARG A 239 -3.11 10.67 -8.85
C ARG A 239 -2.57 10.59 -7.43
N VAL A 240 -3.43 10.41 -6.43
CA VAL A 240 -3.01 10.38 -5.03
C VAL A 240 -1.98 9.27 -4.73
N GLY A 241 -2.10 8.12 -5.37
CA GLY A 241 -1.11 7.04 -5.24
C GLY A 241 0.27 7.44 -5.76
N LEU A 242 0.32 8.17 -6.88
CA LEU A 242 1.58 8.71 -7.43
C LEU A 242 2.18 9.78 -6.52
N ALA A 243 1.35 10.62 -5.91
CA ALA A 243 1.79 11.64 -4.96
C ALA A 243 2.47 11.01 -3.74
N ALA A 244 1.83 10.01 -3.14
CA ALA A 244 2.39 9.25 -2.02
C ALA A 244 3.69 8.53 -2.39
N LEU A 245 3.70 7.87 -3.55
CA LEU A 245 4.88 7.17 -4.06
C LEU A 245 6.07 8.13 -4.28
N THR A 246 5.81 9.34 -4.76
CA THR A 246 6.86 10.35 -4.94
C THR A 246 7.49 10.77 -3.61
N MET A 247 6.68 10.92 -2.56
CA MET A 247 7.23 11.16 -1.21
C MET A 247 8.07 9.98 -0.72
N ALA A 248 7.63 8.75 -0.96
CA ALA A 248 8.37 7.53 -0.62
C ALA A 248 9.70 7.43 -1.37
N GLU A 249 9.72 7.76 -2.66
CA GLU A 249 10.94 7.75 -3.48
C GLU A 249 12.00 8.71 -2.97
N TYR A 250 11.62 9.88 -2.48
CA TYR A 250 12.58 10.82 -1.89
C TYR A 250 13.31 10.23 -0.68
N PHE A 251 12.58 9.56 0.20
CA PHE A 251 13.19 8.88 1.35
C PHE A 251 14.13 7.76 0.94
N ARG A 252 13.77 6.98 -0.09
CA ARG A 252 14.64 5.92 -0.63
C ARG A 252 15.88 6.49 -1.31
N ASP A 253 15.70 7.45 -2.23
CA ASP A 253 16.73 7.86 -3.17
C ASP A 253 17.68 8.93 -2.57
N GLU A 254 17.14 9.91 -1.86
CA GLU A 254 17.91 11.03 -1.30
C GLU A 254 18.31 10.81 0.16
N GLN A 255 17.39 10.31 0.98
CA GLN A 255 17.66 10.07 2.39
C GLN A 255 18.20 8.68 2.68
N GLN A 256 18.25 7.81 1.68
CA GLN A 256 18.79 6.45 1.79
C GLN A 256 18.19 5.68 2.96
N GLN A 257 16.86 5.65 3.00
CA GLN A 257 16.08 4.95 4.01
C GLN A 257 15.20 3.87 3.37
N ASP A 258 14.97 2.79 4.09
CA ASP A 258 13.97 1.82 3.73
C ASP A 258 12.58 2.41 4.02
N VAL A 259 11.67 2.29 3.06
CA VAL A 259 10.34 2.88 3.12
C VAL A 259 9.29 1.79 3.03
N LEU A 260 8.25 1.90 3.84
CA LEU A 260 7.05 1.10 3.72
C LEU A 260 5.93 1.98 3.14
N LEU A 261 5.43 1.58 1.96
CA LEU A 261 4.35 2.27 1.27
C LEU A 261 3.06 1.47 1.39
N PHE A 262 2.03 2.07 1.97
CA PHE A 262 0.69 1.49 2.04
C PHE A 262 -0.21 2.15 1.02
N ILE A 263 -0.99 1.37 0.29
CA ILE A 263 -2.00 1.85 -0.66
C ILE A 263 -3.34 1.21 -0.30
N ASP A 264 -4.27 2.01 0.13
CA ASP A 264 -5.62 1.57 0.45
C ASP A 264 -6.65 2.49 -0.25
N ASN A 265 -7.28 2.07 -1.29
CA ASN A 265 -7.35 0.78 -1.94
C ASN A 265 -6.89 0.87 -3.41
N ILE A 266 -6.02 -0.02 -3.87
CA ILE A 266 -5.49 0.03 -5.25
C ILE A 266 -6.59 -0.17 -6.30
N PHE A 267 -7.68 -0.86 -6.00
CA PHE A 267 -8.83 -0.98 -6.90
C PHE A 267 -9.44 0.38 -7.24
N ARG A 268 -9.47 1.32 -6.29
CA ARG A 268 -10.01 2.67 -6.50
C ARG A 268 -9.20 3.49 -7.50
N PHE A 269 -7.89 3.26 -7.54
CA PHE A 269 -7.02 3.80 -8.59
C PHE A 269 -7.49 3.36 -9.98
N THR A 270 -7.72 2.06 -10.16
CA THR A 270 -8.23 1.50 -11.42
C THR A 270 -9.62 2.03 -11.77
N GLN A 271 -10.52 2.10 -10.79
CA GLN A 271 -11.87 2.63 -10.98
C GLN A 271 -11.85 4.09 -11.43
N ALA A 272 -11.04 4.93 -10.79
CA ALA A 272 -10.87 6.33 -11.19
C ALA A 272 -10.33 6.45 -12.62
N GLY A 273 -9.39 5.59 -13.01
CA GLY A 273 -8.87 5.51 -14.37
C GLY A 273 -9.95 5.18 -15.40
N SER A 274 -10.89 4.28 -15.09
CA SER A 274 -12.00 3.94 -15.98
C SER A 274 -12.99 5.10 -16.13
N GLU A 275 -13.32 5.80 -15.06
CA GLU A 275 -14.17 6.99 -15.07
C GLU A 275 -13.57 8.10 -15.96
N VAL A 276 -12.30 8.39 -15.78
CA VAL A 276 -11.57 9.39 -16.58
C VAL A 276 -11.50 8.96 -18.05
N SER A 277 -11.15 7.72 -18.34
CA SER A 277 -11.00 7.20 -19.70
C SER A 277 -12.27 7.37 -20.53
N THR A 278 -13.42 7.11 -19.94
CA THR A 278 -14.72 7.29 -20.60
C THR A 278 -14.95 8.74 -20.97
N LEU A 279 -14.64 9.67 -20.05
CA LEU A 279 -14.79 11.12 -20.28
C LEU A 279 -13.76 11.66 -21.29
N LEU A 280 -12.59 11.05 -21.38
CA LEU A 280 -11.59 11.35 -22.41
C LEU A 280 -12.01 10.88 -23.81
N GLY A 281 -13.08 10.11 -23.92
CA GLY A 281 -13.58 9.60 -25.20
C GLY A 281 -12.82 8.36 -25.68
N ARG A 282 -12.13 7.67 -24.81
CA ARG A 282 -11.48 6.40 -25.14
C ARG A 282 -12.50 5.26 -25.19
N MET A 283 -12.37 4.38 -26.16
CA MET A 283 -13.24 3.20 -26.27
C MET A 283 -12.93 2.23 -25.12
N PRO A 284 -13.91 1.80 -24.33
CA PRO A 284 -13.66 0.88 -23.22
C PRO A 284 -13.22 -0.49 -23.72
N SER A 285 -12.37 -1.15 -22.93
CA SER A 285 -11.98 -2.54 -23.12
C SER A 285 -13.02 -3.50 -22.52
N ALA A 286 -12.63 -4.76 -22.33
CA ALA A 286 -13.50 -5.76 -21.70
C ALA A 286 -14.02 -5.29 -20.34
N VAL A 287 -15.29 -5.59 -20.05
CA VAL A 287 -15.98 -5.29 -18.79
C VAL A 287 -16.02 -3.77 -18.45
N GLY A 288 -15.75 -2.90 -19.43
CA GLY A 288 -15.86 -1.45 -19.27
C GLY A 288 -14.62 -0.75 -18.70
N TYR A 289 -13.52 -1.46 -18.51
CA TYR A 289 -12.25 -0.86 -18.07
C TYR A 289 -11.57 -0.07 -19.20
N GLN A 290 -10.65 0.82 -18.81
CA GLN A 290 -9.83 1.60 -19.73
C GLN A 290 -8.88 0.69 -20.53
N PRO A 291 -8.61 1.01 -21.82
CA PRO A 291 -7.65 0.26 -22.61
C PRO A 291 -6.20 0.40 -22.10
N THR A 292 -5.93 1.44 -21.32
CA THR A 292 -4.63 1.77 -20.74
C THR A 292 -4.41 1.20 -19.32
N LEU A 293 -5.29 0.30 -18.86
CA LEU A 293 -5.26 -0.25 -17.49
C LEU A 293 -3.90 -0.82 -17.12
N ALA A 294 -3.33 -1.68 -17.97
CA ALA A 294 -2.05 -2.31 -17.71
C ALA A 294 -0.89 -1.31 -17.69
N ASP A 295 -0.92 -0.32 -18.57
CA ASP A 295 0.11 0.72 -18.64
C ASP A 295 0.06 1.63 -17.39
N GLU A 296 -1.12 2.07 -16.99
CA GLU A 296 -1.32 2.90 -15.80
C GLU A 296 -0.88 2.16 -14.53
N MET A 297 -1.25 0.89 -14.41
CA MET A 297 -0.82 0.04 -13.30
C MET A 297 0.69 -0.19 -13.33
N GLY A 298 1.28 -0.45 -14.48
CA GLY A 298 2.71 -0.61 -14.67
C GLY A 298 3.50 0.64 -14.25
N GLN A 299 3.06 1.82 -14.67
CA GLN A 299 3.69 3.09 -14.29
C GLN A 299 3.74 3.31 -12.78
N LEU A 300 2.71 2.90 -12.05
CA LEU A 300 2.69 2.96 -10.60
C LEU A 300 3.60 1.88 -9.98
N GLN A 301 3.42 0.63 -10.39
CA GLN A 301 4.02 -0.54 -9.74
C GLN A 301 5.52 -0.66 -9.98
N GLU A 302 6.03 -0.31 -11.16
CA GLU A 302 7.45 -0.45 -11.50
C GLU A 302 8.36 0.56 -10.75
N ARG A 303 7.80 1.63 -10.22
CA ARG A 303 8.52 2.58 -9.34
C ARG A 303 8.74 2.02 -7.93
N ILE A 304 7.92 1.03 -7.53
CA ILE A 304 7.99 0.38 -6.22
C ILE A 304 9.01 -0.74 -6.30
N THR A 305 10.24 -0.48 -5.90
CA THR A 305 11.33 -1.43 -6.01
C THR A 305 12.48 -1.09 -5.05
N SER A 306 13.43 -2.02 -4.92
CA SER A 306 14.70 -1.78 -4.26
C SER A 306 15.71 -1.18 -5.22
N THR A 307 16.33 -0.10 -4.81
CA THR A 307 17.57 0.42 -5.41
C THR A 307 18.77 -0.01 -4.56
N ARG A 308 19.99 0.24 -5.02
CA ARG A 308 21.21 -0.20 -4.33
C ARG A 308 21.26 0.25 -2.86
N GLY A 309 20.93 -0.69 -1.98
CA GLY A 309 21.00 -0.54 -0.52
C GLY A 309 19.70 -0.09 0.17
N HIS A 310 18.70 0.42 -0.56
CA HIS A 310 17.46 0.92 0.03
C HIS A 310 16.24 0.51 -0.78
N SER A 311 15.09 0.40 -0.11
CA SER A 311 13.89 -0.17 -0.69
C SER A 311 12.63 0.65 -0.43
N ILE A 312 11.68 0.56 -1.36
CA ILE A 312 10.26 0.79 -1.10
C ILE A 312 9.57 -0.56 -1.15
N THR A 313 9.06 -1.01 -0.01
CA THR A 313 8.20 -2.20 0.07
C THR A 313 6.76 -1.72 0.17
N SER A 314 5.86 -2.26 -0.65
CA SER A 314 4.45 -1.86 -0.61
C SER A 314 3.54 -2.94 -0.07
N MET A 315 2.57 -2.50 0.74
CA MET A 315 1.38 -3.29 1.09
C MET A 315 0.15 -2.61 0.47
N GLN A 316 -0.53 -3.32 -0.40
CA GLN A 316 -1.63 -2.81 -1.19
C GLN A 316 -2.91 -3.55 -0.82
N ALA A 317 -3.86 -2.84 -0.21
CA ALA A 317 -5.18 -3.39 0.00
C ALA A 317 -5.90 -3.51 -1.35
N ILE A 318 -6.45 -4.69 -1.61
CA ILE A 318 -7.08 -5.02 -2.89
C ILE A 318 -8.52 -5.42 -2.63
N PHE A 319 -9.44 -4.71 -3.25
CA PHE A 319 -10.84 -5.09 -3.33
C PHE A 319 -11.05 -5.94 -4.59
N VAL A 320 -11.70 -7.07 -4.42
CA VAL A 320 -12.04 -7.98 -5.52
C VAL A 320 -13.55 -7.89 -5.77
N PRO A 321 -13.99 -7.27 -6.89
CA PRO A 321 -15.40 -7.14 -7.20
C PRO A 321 -16.07 -8.51 -7.31
N ALA A 322 -17.20 -8.69 -6.60
CA ALA A 322 -17.99 -9.93 -6.59
C ALA A 322 -17.16 -11.20 -6.26
N ASP A 323 -16.04 -11.04 -5.55
CA ASP A 323 -15.08 -12.12 -5.26
C ASP A 323 -14.51 -12.82 -6.52
N ASP A 324 -14.58 -12.14 -7.67
CA ASP A 324 -14.07 -12.64 -8.95
C ASP A 324 -12.63 -12.18 -9.21
N ILE A 325 -11.69 -13.05 -8.92
CA ILE A 325 -10.24 -12.80 -9.16
C ILE A 325 -9.87 -12.72 -10.65
N THR A 326 -10.78 -13.12 -11.55
CA THR A 326 -10.55 -13.02 -12.99
C THR A 326 -10.95 -11.67 -13.58
N ASP A 327 -11.56 -10.80 -12.77
CA ASP A 327 -11.82 -9.42 -13.15
C ASP A 327 -10.52 -8.72 -13.57
N PRO A 328 -10.51 -7.94 -14.68
CA PRO A 328 -9.30 -7.30 -15.20
C PRO A 328 -8.54 -6.45 -14.20
N ALA A 329 -9.21 -5.77 -13.26
CA ALA A 329 -8.53 -4.91 -12.30
C ALA A 329 -7.67 -5.70 -11.30
N PRO A 330 -8.22 -6.63 -10.48
CA PRO A 330 -7.40 -7.44 -9.61
C PRO A 330 -6.39 -8.29 -10.39
N HIS A 331 -6.76 -8.83 -11.56
CA HIS A 331 -5.86 -9.63 -12.39
C HIS A 331 -4.58 -8.88 -12.76
N ASN A 332 -4.68 -7.61 -13.18
CA ASN A 332 -3.51 -6.78 -13.48
C ASN A 332 -2.67 -6.49 -12.23
N VAL A 333 -3.30 -6.26 -11.07
CA VAL A 333 -2.56 -6.06 -9.82
C VAL A 333 -1.81 -7.33 -9.42
N PHE A 334 -2.46 -8.49 -9.48
CA PHE A 334 -1.83 -9.78 -9.14
C PHE A 334 -0.55 -10.07 -9.92
N ALA A 335 -0.48 -9.65 -11.17
CA ALA A 335 0.71 -9.84 -12.01
C ALA A 335 1.97 -9.17 -11.44
N HIS A 336 1.80 -8.10 -10.65
CA HIS A 336 2.88 -7.34 -10.03
C HIS A 336 3.24 -7.81 -8.61
N LEU A 337 2.40 -8.62 -7.96
CA LEU A 337 2.60 -9.00 -6.56
C LEU A 337 3.68 -10.05 -6.37
N ASP A 338 4.47 -9.88 -5.33
CA ASP A 338 5.48 -10.84 -4.85
C ASP A 338 4.91 -11.75 -3.75
N ALA A 339 3.98 -11.24 -2.96
CA ALA A 339 3.28 -11.99 -1.93
C ALA A 339 1.82 -11.58 -1.83
N THR A 340 0.99 -12.50 -1.36
CA THR A 340 -0.44 -12.29 -1.12
C THR A 340 -0.78 -12.72 0.28
N THR A 341 -1.30 -11.79 1.08
CA THR A 341 -1.78 -12.05 2.44
C THR A 341 -3.30 -12.00 2.45
N VAL A 342 -3.93 -13.11 2.76
CA VAL A 342 -5.38 -13.25 2.86
C VAL A 342 -5.79 -13.25 4.32
N LEU A 343 -6.67 -12.31 4.70
CA LEU A 343 -7.28 -12.27 6.03
C LEU A 343 -8.67 -12.90 5.96
N ASP A 344 -8.92 -13.89 6.81
CA ASP A 344 -10.18 -14.64 6.83
C ASP A 344 -10.98 -14.38 8.11
N ARG A 345 -12.30 -14.20 7.92
CA ARG A 345 -13.24 -14.00 9.03
C ARG A 345 -13.34 -15.21 9.94
N LYS A 346 -13.26 -16.43 9.40
CA LYS A 346 -13.31 -17.68 10.19
C LYS A 346 -12.16 -17.75 11.20
N ILE A 347 -11.00 -17.21 10.84
CA ILE A 347 -9.83 -17.13 11.72
C ILE A 347 -10.05 -16.08 12.80
N THR A 348 -10.63 -14.91 12.42
CA THR A 348 -11.05 -13.88 13.38
C THR A 348 -12.06 -14.41 14.40
N GLU A 349 -13.03 -15.22 13.98
CA GLU A 349 -14.04 -15.83 14.84
C GLU A 349 -13.43 -16.81 15.86
N LYS A 350 -12.28 -17.40 15.55
CA LYS A 350 -11.49 -18.22 16.49
C LYS A 350 -10.65 -17.39 17.47
N GLY A 351 -10.66 -16.06 17.34
CA GLY A 351 -9.84 -15.15 18.14
C GLY A 351 -8.36 -15.14 17.78
N ILE A 352 -7.98 -15.66 16.62
CA ILE A 352 -6.59 -15.74 16.17
C ILE A 352 -6.25 -14.45 15.40
N PHE A 353 -5.24 -13.71 15.88
CA PHE A 353 -4.76 -12.47 15.28
C PHE A 353 -3.23 -12.49 15.11
N PRO A 354 -2.70 -11.94 13.98
CA PRO A 354 -3.45 -11.49 12.81
C PRO A 354 -4.21 -12.65 12.14
N ALA A 355 -5.39 -12.36 11.59
CA ALA A 355 -6.27 -13.38 11.02
C ALA A 355 -5.83 -13.83 9.61
N VAL A 356 -4.56 -14.08 9.45
CA VAL A 356 -3.94 -14.51 8.17
C VAL A 356 -4.31 -15.96 7.90
N ASP A 357 -4.88 -16.22 6.73
CA ASP A 357 -5.09 -17.58 6.26
C ASP A 357 -3.76 -18.20 5.82
N PRO A 358 -3.29 -19.24 6.51
CA PRO A 358 -1.98 -19.83 6.25
C PRO A 358 -1.94 -20.70 4.97
N LEU A 359 -3.09 -21.06 4.41
CA LEU A 359 -3.20 -21.91 3.22
C LEU A 359 -3.48 -21.11 1.95
N ASP A 360 -4.29 -20.04 2.05
CA ASP A 360 -4.64 -19.19 0.92
C ASP A 360 -3.62 -18.06 0.70
N SER A 361 -2.82 -17.73 1.70
CA SER A 361 -1.75 -16.75 1.58
C SER A 361 -0.51 -17.35 0.91
N THR A 362 0.14 -16.58 0.03
CA THR A 362 1.26 -17.08 -0.77
C THR A 362 2.43 -16.10 -0.80
N SER A 363 3.64 -16.59 -1.07
CA SER A 363 4.81 -15.77 -1.35
C SER A 363 5.68 -16.43 -2.42
N ARG A 364 6.14 -15.63 -3.39
CA ARG A 364 7.03 -16.11 -4.46
C ARG A 364 8.39 -16.55 -3.95
N ILE A 365 8.84 -15.98 -2.82
CA ILE A 365 10.14 -16.33 -2.25
C ILE A 365 10.09 -17.50 -1.27
N LEU A 366 8.94 -18.09 -1.02
CA LEU A 366 8.85 -19.34 -0.24
C LEU A 366 9.33 -20.51 -1.10
N ASP A 367 10.60 -20.52 -1.38
CA ASP A 367 11.35 -21.52 -2.14
C ASP A 367 12.71 -21.69 -1.48
N ALA A 368 13.20 -22.93 -1.41
CA ALA A 368 14.49 -23.27 -0.76
C ALA A 368 15.68 -22.44 -1.27
N LYS A 369 15.61 -21.98 -2.54
CA LYS A 369 16.62 -21.13 -3.15
C LYS A 369 16.75 -19.76 -2.46
N TYR A 370 15.65 -19.21 -1.97
CA TYR A 370 15.63 -17.86 -1.38
C TYR A 370 15.65 -17.90 0.14
N VAL A 371 14.82 -18.75 0.75
CA VAL A 371 14.65 -18.81 2.22
C VAL A 371 15.55 -19.84 2.89
N GLY A 372 16.18 -20.72 2.13
CA GLY A 372 16.95 -21.85 2.62
C GLY A 372 16.10 -23.11 2.82
N GLN A 373 16.77 -24.27 2.83
CA GLN A 373 16.09 -25.56 2.85
C GLN A 373 15.29 -25.78 4.15
N GLU A 374 15.85 -25.43 5.30
CA GLU A 374 15.19 -25.64 6.59
C GLU A 374 13.89 -24.86 6.72
N HIS A 375 13.91 -23.56 6.38
CA HIS A 375 12.71 -22.73 6.41
C HIS A 375 11.63 -23.29 5.47
N TYR A 376 12.03 -23.63 4.25
CA TYR A 376 11.11 -24.20 3.25
C TYR A 376 10.47 -25.49 3.74
N ASP A 377 11.25 -26.44 4.28
CA ASP A 377 10.75 -27.72 4.74
C ASP A 377 9.78 -27.57 5.92
N VAL A 378 10.10 -26.71 6.88
CA VAL A 378 9.24 -26.42 8.03
C VAL A 378 7.93 -25.77 7.58
N ALA A 379 7.99 -24.78 6.70
CA ALA A 379 6.80 -24.11 6.17
C ALA A 379 5.88 -25.10 5.42
N ARG A 380 6.45 -25.96 4.60
CA ARG A 380 5.70 -26.99 3.86
C ARG A 380 5.07 -28.02 4.77
N GLU A 381 5.77 -28.44 5.82
CA GLU A 381 5.23 -29.38 6.79
C GLU A 381 4.09 -28.77 7.61
N VAL A 382 4.21 -27.50 8.03
CA VAL A 382 3.12 -26.76 8.67
C VAL A 382 1.89 -26.67 7.75
N GLN A 383 2.09 -26.31 6.49
CA GLN A 383 1.00 -26.26 5.51
C GLN A 383 0.35 -27.62 5.28
N ARG A 384 1.14 -28.70 5.21
CA ARG A 384 0.64 -30.07 5.06
C ARG A 384 -0.25 -30.48 6.24
N ILE A 385 0.19 -30.20 7.46
CA ILE A 385 -0.58 -30.52 8.67
C ILE A 385 -1.89 -29.73 8.71
N LEU A 386 -1.86 -28.44 8.42
CA LEU A 386 -3.05 -27.58 8.40
C LEU A 386 -4.01 -27.96 7.27
N GLN A 387 -3.50 -28.31 6.10
CA GLN A 387 -4.30 -28.78 4.99
C GLN A 387 -5.03 -30.08 5.33
N ARG A 388 -4.31 -31.06 5.90
CA ARG A 388 -4.91 -32.33 6.34
C ARG A 388 -5.98 -32.09 7.41
N TYR A 389 -5.73 -31.19 8.35
CA TYR A 389 -6.72 -30.80 9.36
C TYR A 389 -7.97 -30.20 8.73
N ASN A 390 -7.81 -29.32 7.73
CA ASN A 390 -8.93 -28.72 7.01
C ASN A 390 -9.79 -29.79 6.29
N GLU A 391 -9.16 -30.77 5.65
CA GLU A 391 -9.86 -31.89 5.00
C GLU A 391 -10.64 -32.76 5.98
N LEU A 392 -10.18 -32.87 7.22
CA LEU A 392 -10.82 -33.67 8.25
C LEU A 392 -11.97 -32.95 8.99
N GLN A 393 -12.15 -31.63 8.79
CA GLN A 393 -13.15 -30.83 9.52
C GLN A 393 -14.57 -31.37 9.38
N ASP A 394 -14.99 -31.75 8.19
CA ASP A 394 -16.34 -32.28 7.94
C ASP A 394 -16.54 -33.61 8.64
N ILE A 395 -15.52 -34.48 8.64
CA ILE A 395 -15.55 -35.77 9.33
C ILE A 395 -15.64 -35.53 10.83
N ILE A 396 -14.84 -34.62 11.37
CA ILE A 396 -14.81 -34.28 12.80
C ILE A 396 -16.17 -33.71 13.24
N ALA A 397 -16.79 -32.88 12.42
CA ALA A 397 -18.07 -32.27 12.72
C ALA A 397 -19.23 -33.28 12.77
N ILE A 398 -19.17 -34.33 11.97
CA ILE A 398 -20.24 -35.34 11.86
C ILE A 398 -19.99 -36.54 12.84
N LEU A 399 -18.77 -37.02 12.89
CA LEU A 399 -18.45 -38.28 13.59
C LEU A 399 -17.66 -38.09 14.88
N GLY A 400 -17.05 -36.93 15.08
CA GLY A 400 -16.15 -36.66 16.20
C GLY A 400 -14.68 -37.07 15.92
N VAL A 401 -13.78 -36.62 16.78
CA VAL A 401 -12.33 -36.88 16.66
C VAL A 401 -12.00 -38.35 16.94
N ASP A 402 -12.80 -39.02 17.76
CA ASP A 402 -12.55 -40.38 18.22
C ASP A 402 -12.62 -41.44 17.10
N GLU A 403 -13.37 -41.10 16.01
CA GLU A 403 -13.52 -41.99 14.85
C GLU A 403 -12.39 -41.86 13.83
N LEU A 404 -11.44 -40.95 14.05
CA LEU A 404 -10.28 -40.78 13.17
C LEU A 404 -9.24 -41.89 13.41
N SER A 405 -8.41 -42.12 12.37
CA SER A 405 -7.22 -42.97 12.54
C SER A 405 -6.27 -42.36 13.57
N GLU A 406 -5.43 -43.20 14.20
CA GLU A 406 -4.46 -42.72 15.20
C GLU A 406 -3.49 -41.66 14.59
N GLU A 407 -3.10 -41.84 13.34
CA GLU A 407 -2.28 -40.86 12.60
C GLU A 407 -3.00 -39.54 12.42
N ASP A 408 -4.28 -39.56 12.02
CA ASP A 408 -5.09 -38.35 11.86
C ASP A 408 -5.38 -37.65 13.20
N LYS A 409 -5.56 -38.42 14.29
CA LYS A 409 -5.69 -37.86 15.65
C LYS A 409 -4.45 -37.04 16.05
N VAL A 410 -3.26 -37.56 15.81
CA VAL A 410 -2.00 -36.87 16.09
C VAL A 410 -1.90 -35.61 15.21
N THR A 411 -2.22 -35.73 13.93
CA THR A 411 -2.22 -34.61 12.99
C THR A 411 -3.18 -33.49 13.43
N VAL A 412 -4.40 -33.85 13.84
CA VAL A 412 -5.41 -32.89 14.34
C VAL A 412 -4.92 -32.15 15.59
N GLN A 413 -4.34 -32.90 16.54
CA GLN A 413 -3.83 -32.33 17.78
C GLN A 413 -2.67 -31.31 17.51
N ARG A 414 -1.73 -31.67 16.62
CA ARG A 414 -0.64 -30.81 16.22
C ARG A 414 -1.16 -29.58 15.44
N ALA A 415 -2.11 -29.79 14.53
CA ALA A 415 -2.73 -28.71 13.77
C ALA A 415 -3.39 -27.66 14.68
N ARG A 416 -4.12 -28.06 15.70
CA ARG A 416 -4.73 -27.16 16.68
C ARG A 416 -3.70 -26.35 17.46
N ARG A 417 -2.58 -26.97 17.86
CA ARG A 417 -1.47 -26.25 18.49
C ARG A 417 -0.82 -25.27 17.56
N ILE A 418 -0.54 -25.68 16.32
CA ILE A 418 0.01 -24.81 15.27
C ILE A 418 -0.91 -23.62 15.01
N GLU A 419 -2.21 -23.84 14.81
CA GLU A 419 -3.20 -22.78 14.58
C GLU A 419 -3.18 -21.74 15.70
N ARG A 420 -3.16 -22.17 16.95
CA ARG A 420 -3.09 -21.28 18.11
C ARG A 420 -1.76 -20.58 18.24
N PHE A 421 -0.66 -21.25 17.90
CA PHE A 421 0.68 -20.66 17.96
C PHE A 421 0.94 -19.67 16.83
N LEU A 422 0.18 -19.73 15.73
CA LEU A 422 0.20 -18.70 14.68
C LEU A 422 -0.40 -17.36 15.16
N SER A 423 -1.22 -17.35 16.21
CA SER A 423 -1.63 -16.11 16.86
C SER A 423 -0.42 -15.38 17.44
N HIS A 424 -0.44 -14.05 17.37
CA HIS A 424 0.73 -13.24 17.70
C HIS A 424 0.35 -12.00 18.51
N PRO A 425 1.00 -11.72 19.66
CA PRO A 425 0.82 -10.46 20.38
C PRO A 425 1.29 -9.28 19.55
N MET A 426 0.38 -8.36 19.22
CA MET A 426 0.66 -7.19 18.39
C MET A 426 0.84 -5.93 19.24
N PHE A 427 1.77 -5.04 18.83
CA PHE A 427 2.04 -3.78 19.53
C PHE A 427 0.82 -2.87 19.56
N VAL A 428 0.08 -2.77 18.46
CA VAL A 428 -1.12 -1.92 18.37
C VAL A 428 -2.29 -2.43 19.23
N ALA A 429 -2.25 -3.70 19.62
CA ALA A 429 -3.29 -4.32 20.45
C ALA A 429 -2.99 -4.28 21.96
N GLU A 430 -1.82 -3.81 22.40
CA GLU A 430 -1.39 -3.81 23.80
C GLU A 430 -2.42 -3.17 24.75
N GLN A 431 -2.96 -2.02 24.34
CA GLN A 431 -3.94 -1.28 25.15
C GLN A 431 -5.28 -2.00 25.31
N PHE A 432 -5.62 -2.91 24.39
CA PHE A 432 -6.88 -3.66 24.43
C PHE A 432 -6.73 -5.03 25.06
N THR A 433 -5.59 -5.67 24.86
CA THR A 433 -5.33 -7.05 25.33
C THR A 433 -4.63 -7.08 26.68
N GLY A 434 -3.97 -5.98 27.07
CA GLY A 434 -3.10 -5.94 28.23
C GLY A 434 -1.82 -6.79 28.10
N GLN A 435 -1.55 -7.30 26.90
CA GLN A 435 -0.34 -8.08 26.59
C GLN A 435 0.61 -7.23 25.75
N PRO A 436 1.91 -7.15 26.09
CA PRO A 436 2.88 -6.43 25.31
C PRO A 436 3.07 -7.10 23.95
N GLY A 437 3.20 -6.30 22.89
CA GLY A 437 3.56 -6.79 21.57
C GLY A 437 4.96 -7.39 21.56
N VAL A 438 5.17 -8.38 20.70
CA VAL A 438 6.42 -9.13 20.63
C VAL A 438 6.95 -9.14 19.20
N PHE A 439 8.27 -9.01 19.06
CA PHE A 439 8.99 -9.31 17.83
C PHE A 439 9.66 -10.69 18.00
N VAL A 440 9.29 -11.64 17.17
CA VAL A 440 9.89 -12.98 17.18
C VAL A 440 10.84 -13.11 16.00
N PRO A 441 12.15 -13.29 16.23
CA PRO A 441 13.10 -13.48 15.14
C PRO A 441 12.73 -14.68 14.25
N LEU A 442 12.98 -14.59 12.96
CA LEU A 442 12.67 -15.65 12.00
C LEU A 442 13.31 -16.99 12.38
N SER A 443 14.57 -16.96 12.82
CA SER A 443 15.27 -18.16 13.27
C SER A 443 14.56 -18.89 14.43
N GLU A 444 14.03 -18.13 15.37
CA GLU A 444 13.26 -18.66 16.50
C GLU A 444 11.89 -19.22 16.03
N THR A 445 11.24 -18.52 15.11
CA THR A 445 9.99 -19.00 14.49
C THR A 445 10.20 -20.34 13.79
N ILE A 446 11.24 -20.48 12.97
CA ILE A 446 11.56 -21.72 12.26
C ILE A 446 11.84 -22.85 13.27
N ALA A 447 12.68 -22.62 14.28
CA ALA A 447 13.02 -23.62 15.29
C ALA A 447 11.80 -24.06 16.10
N SER A 448 10.93 -23.13 16.47
CA SER A 448 9.71 -23.41 17.24
C SER A 448 8.72 -24.26 16.45
N PHE A 449 8.44 -23.90 15.21
CA PHE A 449 7.52 -24.67 14.37
C PHE A 449 8.09 -26.03 13.94
N LYS A 450 9.40 -26.14 13.72
CA LYS A 450 10.06 -27.42 13.51
C LYS A 450 9.84 -28.36 14.69
N ALA A 451 10.08 -27.88 15.89
CA ALA A 451 9.89 -28.67 17.12
C ALA A 451 8.41 -29.08 17.31
N LEU A 452 7.45 -28.20 16.95
CA LEU A 452 6.02 -28.51 16.97
C LEU A 452 5.65 -29.62 15.98
N THR A 453 6.13 -29.54 14.75
CA THR A 453 5.84 -30.53 13.70
C THR A 453 6.48 -31.88 13.99
N GLU A 454 7.65 -31.89 14.65
CA GLU A 454 8.33 -33.11 15.12
C GLU A 454 7.70 -33.73 16.38
N GLY A 455 6.72 -33.07 16.98
CA GLY A 455 5.98 -33.57 18.13
C GLY A 455 6.65 -33.39 19.50
N LYS A 456 7.67 -32.54 19.60
CA LYS A 456 8.36 -32.27 20.87
C LYS A 456 7.44 -31.65 21.93
N TYR A 457 6.37 -31.01 21.52
CA TYR A 457 5.41 -30.31 22.40
C TYR A 457 4.02 -30.95 22.41
N ASP A 458 3.90 -32.21 21.96
CA ASP A 458 2.62 -32.95 21.95
C ASP A 458 2.01 -33.14 23.35
N HIS A 459 2.82 -33.06 24.41
CA HIS A 459 2.40 -33.16 25.81
C HIS A 459 1.79 -31.84 26.35
N ILE A 460 2.01 -30.70 25.71
CA ILE A 460 1.53 -29.40 26.17
C ILE A 460 0.08 -29.19 25.71
N PRO A 461 -0.83 -28.70 26.58
CA PRO A 461 -2.21 -28.36 26.21
C PRO A 461 -2.27 -27.30 25.13
N GLU A 462 -3.22 -27.43 24.20
CA GLU A 462 -3.35 -26.49 23.08
C GLU A 462 -3.58 -25.02 23.52
N GLN A 463 -4.22 -24.79 24.68
CA GLN A 463 -4.48 -23.44 25.22
C GLN A 463 -3.19 -22.67 25.54
N ALA A 464 -2.11 -23.40 25.89
CA ALA A 464 -0.82 -22.76 26.20
C ALA A 464 -0.19 -22.05 25.00
N PHE A 465 -0.57 -22.43 23.78
CA PHE A 465 -0.02 -21.86 22.53
C PHE A 465 -0.72 -20.57 22.07
N PHE A 466 -1.83 -20.22 22.70
CA PHE A 466 -2.63 -19.06 22.27
C PHE A 466 -1.98 -17.73 22.68
N MET A 467 -1.86 -16.80 21.73
CA MET A 467 -1.29 -15.45 21.94
C MET A 467 0.07 -15.49 22.66
N CYS A 468 0.98 -16.29 22.16
CA CYS A 468 2.37 -16.38 22.60
C CYS A 468 3.30 -15.77 21.57
N GLY A 469 4.41 -15.21 22.02
CA GLY A 469 5.53 -14.82 21.19
C GLY A 469 6.34 -16.07 20.77
N GLY A 470 7.43 -16.36 21.48
CA GLY A 470 8.23 -17.55 21.25
C GLY A 470 7.74 -18.77 22.03
N ILE A 471 8.47 -19.89 21.86
CA ILE A 471 8.16 -21.17 22.53
C ILE A 471 8.33 -21.08 24.05
N GLU A 472 9.21 -20.22 24.54
CA GLU A 472 9.41 -20.02 25.98
C GLU A 472 8.15 -19.49 26.68
N ASP A 473 7.35 -18.68 25.98
CA ASP A 473 6.07 -18.20 26.51
C ASP A 473 5.05 -19.33 26.62
N VAL A 474 5.09 -20.28 25.69
CA VAL A 474 4.25 -21.48 25.73
C VAL A 474 4.59 -22.33 26.94
N GLU A 475 5.87 -22.56 27.21
CA GLU A 475 6.33 -23.33 28.35
C GLU A 475 5.94 -22.68 29.68
N LYS A 476 6.06 -21.35 29.79
CA LYS A 476 5.60 -20.58 30.96
C LYS A 476 4.10 -20.75 31.19
N LYS A 477 3.30 -20.55 30.13
CA LYS A 477 1.84 -20.72 30.20
C LYS A 477 1.43 -22.15 30.54
N ALA A 478 2.13 -23.15 30.00
CA ALA A 478 1.88 -24.55 30.34
C ALA A 478 2.10 -24.80 31.83
N ALA A 479 3.20 -24.29 32.39
CA ALA A 479 3.50 -24.43 33.82
C ALA A 479 2.49 -23.67 34.74
N GLU A 480 1.89 -22.61 34.26
CA GLU A 480 0.81 -21.88 34.97
C GLU A 480 -0.51 -22.64 34.92
N LEU A 481 -0.85 -23.25 33.79
CA LEU A 481 -2.05 -24.08 33.65
C LEU A 481 -2.01 -25.36 34.47
N GLU A 482 -0.81 -25.95 34.72
CA GLU A 482 -0.64 -27.11 35.59
C GLU A 482 -0.82 -26.78 37.09
N LYS A 483 -0.69 -25.48 37.46
CA LYS A 483 -0.84 -25.00 38.86
C LYS A 483 -2.25 -24.54 39.19
N SER A 484 -3.09 -24.31 38.19
CA SER A 484 -4.47 -23.87 38.32
C SER A 484 -5.45 -25.02 38.31
#